data_3f57c4efc6e7e7949ce5fa6a72dc7f51
#
_entry.id   3f57c4efc6e7e7949ce5fa6a72dc7f51
#
_cell.length_a   1.000
_cell.length_b   1.000
_cell.length_c   1.000
_cell.angle_alpha   90.00
_cell.angle_beta   90.00
_cell.angle_gamma   90.00
#
_symmetry.space_group_name_H-M   'P 1'
#
loop_
_entity.id
_entity.type
_entity.pdbx_description
1 polymer ?
#
loop_
_entity_poly.entity_id
_entity_poly.type
_entity_poly.pdbx_seq_one_letter_code
_entity_poly.pdbx_strand_id
1 'polypeptide(L)'
;MARRFSQVDVFTTTPYAGNPVAVVLEGDGLTTDEMRRFAHWANLSETTFVLPPTEPDADYRVRIFTVASPSDGESSIGLELPFAGHPTLGTCHAWLEAGGKPKGDEVVVQECPAGLIPVRRTAAGLAFCAPPLIRSGPLEEPLVQHIASLLGIDRAEILDAEWADNGPGWAAVLLESADAVLALRPRPVDLDLGVVGPYPEGSPQAFEVLAFFPKDGATVEDPVTGSLNASLAQWLLRTGRASAPYVAGQGTALGRSGRVHISRDEDGTIWVGGGTVTCISGQVEL
;
A
#
# COMPACT_ATOMS: atom_id res chain seq x y z
N MET A 1 -1.60 -15.78 -25.49
CA MET A 1 -2.80 -15.08 -26.05
C MET A 1 -2.74 -13.64 -25.57
N ALA A 2 -2.85 -12.66 -26.49
CA ALA A 2 -2.77 -11.25 -26.14
C ALA A 2 -3.90 -10.87 -25.15
N ARG A 3 -3.54 -10.21 -24.06
CA ARG A 3 -4.44 -9.74 -22.99
C ARG A 3 -4.25 -8.26 -22.74
N ARG A 4 -5.33 -7.53 -22.46
CA ARG A 4 -5.22 -6.10 -22.13
C ARG A 4 -4.42 -5.90 -20.84
N PHE A 5 -3.54 -4.89 -20.87
CA PHE A 5 -2.59 -4.60 -19.82
C PHE A 5 -2.54 -3.09 -19.56
N SER A 6 -2.44 -2.73 -18.28
CA SER A 6 -2.12 -1.37 -17.85
C SER A 6 -1.07 -1.40 -16.75
N GLN A 7 -0.15 -0.43 -16.74
CA GLN A 7 0.67 -0.13 -15.58
C GLN A 7 0.21 1.21 -15.02
N VAL A 8 -0.30 1.17 -13.81
CA VAL A 8 -0.93 2.31 -13.14
C VAL A 8 -0.04 2.76 -12.00
N ASP A 9 0.19 4.06 -11.91
CA ASP A 9 0.86 4.69 -10.78
C ASP A 9 -0.19 5.13 -9.76
N VAL A 10 -0.02 4.73 -8.52
CA VAL A 10 -1.02 4.90 -7.46
C VAL A 10 -0.54 5.88 -6.40
N PHE A 11 -1.47 6.58 -5.75
CA PHE A 11 -1.25 7.67 -4.81
C PHE A 11 -0.59 8.90 -5.44
N THR A 12 -0.80 9.11 -6.71
CA THR A 12 -0.31 10.28 -7.45
C THR A 12 -1.23 10.62 -8.62
N THR A 13 -1.22 11.89 -9.03
CA THR A 13 -1.81 12.35 -10.30
C THR A 13 -0.75 12.66 -11.36
N THR A 14 0.53 12.55 -10.96
CA THR A 14 1.68 12.79 -11.85
C THR A 14 2.33 11.46 -12.19
N PRO A 15 2.48 11.10 -13.47
CA PRO A 15 3.15 9.87 -13.87
C PRO A 15 4.54 9.71 -13.23
N TYR A 16 4.86 8.47 -12.83
CA TYR A 16 6.15 8.05 -12.27
C TYR A 16 6.46 8.59 -10.87
N ALA A 17 5.46 9.15 -10.18
CA ALA A 17 5.63 9.79 -8.87
C ALA A 17 4.96 9.04 -7.70
N GLY A 18 4.28 7.92 -7.98
CA GLY A 18 3.59 7.09 -6.98
C GLY A 18 4.18 5.70 -6.85
N ASN A 19 3.32 4.72 -6.52
CA ASN A 19 3.66 3.30 -6.46
C ASN A 19 3.02 2.56 -7.65
N PRO A 20 3.85 2.01 -8.58
CA PRO A 20 3.33 1.37 -9.78
C PRO A 20 2.79 -0.03 -9.50
N VAL A 21 1.68 -0.38 -10.17
CA VAL A 21 1.13 -1.74 -10.21
C VAL A 21 0.87 -2.16 -11.65
N ALA A 22 1.22 -3.40 -11.98
CA ALA A 22 0.86 -4.04 -13.25
C ALA A 22 -0.54 -4.64 -13.14
N VAL A 23 -1.40 -4.35 -14.10
CA VAL A 23 -2.79 -4.84 -14.15
C VAL A 23 -3.05 -5.58 -15.45
N VAL A 24 -3.27 -6.88 -15.37
CA VAL A 24 -3.76 -7.71 -16.47
C VAL A 24 -5.29 -7.74 -16.39
N LEU A 25 -5.96 -7.08 -17.33
CA LEU A 25 -7.42 -6.87 -17.30
C LEU A 25 -8.26 -8.09 -17.69
N GLU A 26 -7.64 -9.12 -18.26
CA GLU A 26 -8.29 -10.34 -18.73
C GLU A 26 -7.53 -11.56 -18.19
N GLY A 27 -7.63 -11.79 -16.86
CA GLY A 27 -6.94 -12.89 -16.19
C GLY A 27 -7.62 -14.25 -16.32
N ASP A 28 -8.84 -14.30 -16.87
CA ASP A 28 -9.58 -15.54 -16.98
C ASP A 28 -8.86 -16.59 -17.83
N GLY A 29 -8.91 -17.85 -17.38
CA GLY A 29 -8.23 -18.97 -18.03
C GLY A 29 -6.72 -19.08 -17.78
N LEU A 30 -6.09 -18.11 -17.09
CA LEU A 30 -4.70 -18.24 -16.63
C LEU A 30 -4.60 -19.17 -15.42
N THR A 31 -3.59 -20.01 -15.41
CA THR A 31 -3.22 -20.79 -14.24
C THR A 31 -2.50 -19.91 -13.20
N THR A 32 -2.51 -20.34 -11.94
CA THR A 32 -1.76 -19.68 -10.87
C THR A 32 -0.27 -19.56 -11.20
N ASP A 33 0.31 -20.59 -11.83
CA ASP A 33 1.74 -20.59 -12.18
C ASP A 33 2.08 -19.60 -13.31
N GLU A 34 1.17 -19.39 -14.26
CA GLU A 34 1.34 -18.36 -15.29
C GLU A 34 1.27 -16.96 -14.68
N MET A 35 0.30 -16.71 -13.78
CA MET A 35 0.18 -15.45 -13.07
C MET A 35 1.43 -15.15 -12.23
N ARG A 36 1.92 -16.14 -11.45
CA ARG A 36 3.14 -16.02 -10.63
C ARG A 36 4.37 -15.72 -11.48
N ARG A 37 4.58 -16.47 -12.58
CA ARG A 37 5.72 -16.25 -13.47
C ARG A 37 5.71 -14.86 -14.08
N PHE A 38 4.55 -14.37 -14.50
CA PHE A 38 4.46 -13.02 -15.04
C PHE A 38 4.71 -11.96 -13.97
N ALA A 39 4.13 -12.09 -12.78
CA ALA A 39 4.38 -11.18 -11.67
C ALA A 39 5.87 -11.11 -11.28
N HIS A 40 6.51 -12.27 -11.19
CA HIS A 40 7.96 -12.36 -10.92
C HIS A 40 8.79 -11.68 -12.01
N TRP A 41 8.47 -11.92 -13.29
CA TRP A 41 9.18 -11.30 -14.42
C TRP A 41 8.96 -9.79 -14.49
N ALA A 42 7.74 -9.30 -14.22
CA ALA A 42 7.40 -7.88 -14.22
C ALA A 42 8.17 -7.10 -13.15
N ASN A 43 8.54 -7.78 -12.05
CA ASN A 43 9.41 -7.27 -10.97
C ASN A 43 8.94 -5.93 -10.37
N LEU A 44 7.63 -5.71 -10.33
CA LEU A 44 7.00 -4.64 -9.55
C LEU A 44 6.65 -5.17 -8.15
N SER A 45 6.37 -4.28 -7.20
CA SER A 45 5.93 -4.70 -5.86
C SER A 45 4.77 -5.68 -5.95
N GLU A 46 3.76 -5.37 -6.80
CA GLU A 46 2.67 -6.28 -7.10
C GLU A 46 2.24 -6.22 -8.57
N THR A 47 1.64 -7.35 -8.97
CA THR A 47 0.94 -7.53 -10.24
C THR A 47 -0.45 -8.09 -9.96
N THR A 48 -1.46 -7.55 -10.63
CA THR A 48 -2.85 -7.97 -10.46
C THR A 48 -3.45 -8.55 -11.72
N PHE A 49 -4.40 -9.46 -11.51
CA PHE A 49 -5.16 -10.12 -12.59
C PHE A 49 -6.63 -9.96 -12.31
N VAL A 50 -7.34 -9.28 -13.22
CA VAL A 50 -8.78 -9.08 -13.14
C VAL A 50 -9.50 -10.31 -13.71
N LEU A 51 -10.46 -10.82 -12.96
CA LEU A 51 -11.28 -11.98 -13.32
C LEU A 51 -12.78 -11.65 -13.18
N PRO A 52 -13.65 -12.46 -13.79
CA PRO A 52 -15.07 -12.41 -13.49
C PRO A 52 -15.32 -12.60 -11.99
N PRO A 53 -16.27 -11.88 -11.39
CA PRO A 53 -16.61 -12.05 -9.98
C PRO A 53 -17.29 -13.41 -9.74
N THR A 54 -17.11 -13.97 -8.55
CA THR A 54 -17.81 -15.17 -8.09
C THR A 54 -18.87 -14.84 -7.05
N GLU A 55 -18.70 -13.71 -6.36
CA GLU A 55 -19.69 -13.19 -5.42
C GLU A 55 -20.72 -12.28 -6.13
N PRO A 56 -22.02 -12.43 -5.87
CA PRO A 56 -23.07 -11.68 -6.56
C PRO A 56 -22.99 -10.15 -6.33
N ASP A 57 -22.39 -9.73 -5.23
CA ASP A 57 -22.26 -8.31 -4.88
C ASP A 57 -20.96 -7.67 -5.39
N ALA A 58 -20.03 -8.46 -5.94
CA ALA A 58 -18.77 -7.96 -6.49
C ALA A 58 -18.93 -7.48 -7.94
N ASP A 59 -18.23 -6.41 -8.30
CA ASP A 59 -18.15 -5.90 -9.66
C ASP A 59 -17.11 -6.65 -10.49
N TYR A 60 -15.98 -6.99 -9.86
CA TYR A 60 -14.93 -7.83 -10.43
C TYR A 60 -14.19 -8.57 -9.30
N ARG A 61 -13.48 -9.63 -9.68
CA ARG A 61 -12.55 -10.32 -8.80
C ARG A 61 -11.12 -10.01 -9.19
N VAL A 62 -10.23 -9.91 -8.20
CA VAL A 62 -8.80 -9.70 -8.41
C VAL A 62 -7.99 -10.79 -7.71
N ARG A 63 -6.90 -11.19 -8.36
CA ARG A 63 -5.80 -11.92 -7.73
C ARG A 63 -4.56 -11.04 -7.74
N ILE A 64 -3.88 -10.97 -6.61
CA ILE A 64 -2.75 -10.06 -6.35
C ILE A 64 -1.50 -10.90 -6.08
N PHE A 65 -0.45 -10.68 -6.83
CA PHE A 65 0.81 -11.41 -6.68
C PHE A 65 1.95 -10.42 -6.44
N THR A 66 2.76 -10.69 -5.40
CA THR A 66 4.02 -9.99 -5.15
C THR A 66 5.20 -10.81 -5.67
N VAL A 67 6.36 -10.16 -5.81
CA VAL A 67 7.61 -10.86 -6.16
C VAL A 67 8.07 -11.63 -4.92
N ALA A 68 8.19 -12.96 -5.04
CA ALA A 68 8.72 -13.79 -3.95
C ALA A 68 10.19 -13.48 -3.66
N SER A 69 10.55 -13.51 -2.39
CA SER A 69 11.94 -13.55 -1.95
C SER A 69 12.43 -14.99 -1.79
N PRO A 70 13.73 -15.29 -2.03
CA PRO A 70 14.32 -16.58 -1.68
C PRO A 70 14.16 -16.97 -0.21
N SER A 71 13.91 -16.02 0.69
CA SER A 71 13.62 -16.26 2.10
C SER A 71 12.24 -16.87 2.37
N ASP A 72 11.31 -16.82 1.40
CA ASP A 72 9.92 -17.24 1.59
C ASP A 72 9.68 -18.76 1.50
N GLY A 73 10.74 -19.58 1.45
CA GLY A 73 10.67 -21.04 1.50
C GLY A 73 10.32 -21.72 0.18
N GLU A 74 9.32 -22.58 0.15
CA GLU A 74 9.08 -23.53 -0.95
C GLU A 74 8.74 -22.93 -2.35
N SER A 75 8.48 -21.63 -2.50
CA SER A 75 8.15 -21.03 -3.78
C SER A 75 9.07 -19.87 -4.11
N SER A 76 10.05 -20.12 -4.96
CA SER A 76 10.92 -19.06 -5.53
C SER A 76 10.20 -18.16 -6.56
N ILE A 77 8.90 -18.27 -6.73
CA ILE A 77 8.12 -17.57 -7.76
C ILE A 77 6.84 -17.03 -7.16
N GLY A 78 6.76 -15.72 -6.94
CA GLY A 78 5.58 -14.91 -6.62
C GLY A 78 4.60 -15.49 -5.58
N LEU A 79 4.32 -14.76 -4.54
CA LEU A 79 3.28 -15.11 -3.56
C LEU A 79 1.96 -14.43 -3.91
N GLU A 80 0.85 -15.12 -3.67
CA GLU A 80 -0.47 -14.52 -3.77
C GLU A 80 -0.84 -13.85 -2.44
N LEU A 81 -1.19 -12.56 -2.51
CA LEU A 81 -1.62 -11.79 -1.36
C LEU A 81 -3.15 -11.80 -1.23
N PRO A 82 -3.70 -11.92 -0.03
CA PRO A 82 -5.14 -11.85 0.18
C PRO A 82 -5.71 -10.46 -0.10
N PHE A 83 -4.92 -9.42 0.14
CA PHE A 83 -5.25 -8.01 -0.08
C PHE A 83 -3.98 -7.17 -0.15
N ALA A 84 -4.01 -6.09 -0.94
CA ALA A 84 -2.99 -5.04 -0.92
C ALA A 84 -3.63 -3.71 -1.35
N GLY A 85 -3.28 -2.61 -0.66
CA GLY A 85 -3.98 -1.33 -0.79
C GLY A 85 -3.79 -0.65 -2.15
N HIS A 86 -2.52 -0.35 -2.55
CA HIS A 86 -2.27 0.30 -3.83
C HIS A 86 -2.65 -0.59 -5.04
N PRO A 87 -2.47 -1.92 -5.03
CA PRO A 87 -2.97 -2.78 -6.09
C PRO A 87 -4.50 -2.73 -6.24
N THR A 88 -5.24 -2.63 -5.14
CA THR A 88 -6.69 -2.45 -5.16
C THR A 88 -7.09 -1.17 -5.90
N LEU A 89 -6.47 -0.03 -5.57
CA LEU A 89 -6.77 1.24 -6.23
C LEU A 89 -6.36 1.25 -7.71
N GLY A 90 -5.17 0.76 -8.02
CA GLY A 90 -4.67 0.70 -9.40
C GLY A 90 -5.49 -0.25 -10.28
N THR A 91 -5.92 -1.40 -9.73
CA THR A 91 -6.79 -2.34 -10.45
C THR A 91 -8.17 -1.75 -10.70
N CYS A 92 -8.77 -1.13 -9.68
CA CYS A 92 -10.06 -0.44 -9.82
C CYS A 92 -10.00 0.65 -10.89
N HIS A 93 -8.94 1.47 -10.90
CA HIS A 93 -8.71 2.48 -11.91
C HIS A 93 -8.64 1.88 -13.32
N ALA A 94 -7.77 0.88 -13.54
CA ALA A 94 -7.61 0.23 -14.83
C ALA A 94 -8.90 -0.46 -15.32
N TRP A 95 -9.64 -1.10 -14.39
CA TRP A 95 -10.92 -1.73 -14.71
C TRP A 95 -11.96 -0.71 -15.15
N LEU A 96 -12.05 0.45 -14.47
CA LEU A 96 -12.97 1.54 -14.85
C LEU A 96 -12.59 2.17 -16.20
N GLU A 97 -11.29 2.43 -16.45
CA GLU A 97 -10.81 2.94 -17.74
C GLU A 97 -11.06 1.96 -18.90
N ALA A 98 -11.01 0.66 -18.62
CA ALA A 98 -11.32 -0.39 -19.61
C ALA A 98 -12.82 -0.53 -19.91
N GLY A 99 -13.67 0.32 -19.32
CA GLY A 99 -15.11 0.34 -19.52
C GLY A 99 -15.90 -0.49 -18.51
N GLY A 100 -15.29 -0.88 -17.40
CA GLY A 100 -15.95 -1.53 -16.27
C GLY A 100 -17.12 -0.67 -15.75
N LYS A 101 -18.24 -1.32 -15.49
CA LYS A 101 -19.47 -0.66 -15.01
C LYS A 101 -19.81 -1.20 -13.64
N PRO A 102 -19.61 -0.40 -12.57
CA PRO A 102 -20.01 -0.81 -11.24
C PRO A 102 -21.53 -1.01 -11.14
N LYS A 103 -21.95 -1.91 -10.26
CA LYS A 103 -23.37 -2.14 -9.96
C LYS A 103 -23.99 -0.98 -9.18
N GLY A 104 -23.17 -0.31 -8.34
CA GLY A 104 -23.55 0.89 -7.60
C GLY A 104 -22.94 2.16 -8.19
N ASP A 105 -23.58 3.32 -7.93
CA ASP A 105 -23.11 4.59 -8.49
C ASP A 105 -21.87 5.16 -7.79
N GLU A 106 -21.74 4.92 -6.47
CA GLU A 106 -20.71 5.54 -5.61
C GLU A 106 -19.54 4.63 -5.27
N VAL A 107 -19.76 3.32 -5.27
CA VAL A 107 -18.81 2.32 -4.78
C VAL A 107 -18.61 1.24 -5.84
N VAL A 108 -17.36 0.88 -6.04
CA VAL A 108 -16.93 -0.30 -6.80
C VAL A 108 -16.59 -1.39 -5.79
N VAL A 109 -17.12 -2.60 -5.95
CA VAL A 109 -16.86 -3.70 -5.03
C VAL A 109 -15.90 -4.70 -5.67
N GLN A 110 -14.69 -4.75 -5.12
CA GLN A 110 -13.66 -5.72 -5.49
C GLN A 110 -13.79 -6.99 -4.66
N GLU A 111 -13.85 -8.16 -5.30
CA GLU A 111 -13.70 -9.46 -4.64
C GLU A 111 -12.21 -9.87 -4.63
N CYS A 112 -11.70 -10.27 -3.46
CA CYS A 112 -10.37 -10.86 -3.31
C CYS A 112 -10.40 -11.89 -2.17
N PRO A 113 -9.30 -12.65 -1.91
CA PRO A 113 -9.28 -13.64 -0.82
C PRO A 113 -9.59 -13.07 0.58
N ALA A 114 -9.36 -11.77 0.80
CA ALA A 114 -9.76 -11.09 2.05
C ALA A 114 -11.25 -10.75 2.12
N GLY A 115 -12.03 -11.00 1.07
CA GLY A 115 -13.46 -10.74 0.99
C GLY A 115 -13.82 -9.63 -0.01
N LEU A 116 -14.97 -8.99 0.23
CA LEU A 116 -15.46 -7.89 -0.59
C LEU A 116 -14.88 -6.56 -0.08
N ILE A 117 -14.16 -5.88 -0.94
CA ILE A 117 -13.50 -4.60 -0.63
C ILE A 117 -14.23 -3.47 -1.34
N PRO A 118 -14.90 -2.59 -0.62
CA PRO A 118 -15.49 -1.40 -1.21
C PRO A 118 -14.41 -0.38 -1.57
N VAL A 119 -14.46 0.12 -2.79
CA VAL A 119 -13.63 1.22 -3.30
C VAL A 119 -14.54 2.36 -3.69
N ARG A 120 -14.44 3.49 -3.02
CA ARG A 120 -15.26 4.67 -3.32
C ARG A 120 -14.51 5.70 -4.14
N ARG A 121 -15.25 6.50 -4.90
CA ARG A 121 -14.74 7.68 -5.58
C ARG A 121 -14.73 8.86 -4.61
N THR A 122 -13.66 9.64 -4.62
CA THR A 122 -13.51 10.85 -3.81
C THR A 122 -13.00 12.00 -4.68
N ALA A 123 -13.00 13.21 -4.16
CA ALA A 123 -12.37 14.34 -4.85
C ALA A 123 -10.85 14.16 -5.07
N ALA A 124 -10.19 13.34 -4.24
CA ALA A 124 -8.76 13.06 -4.33
C ALA A 124 -8.43 11.83 -5.21
N GLY A 125 -9.43 11.12 -5.74
CA GLY A 125 -9.28 9.88 -6.50
C GLY A 125 -10.07 8.72 -5.90
N LEU A 126 -9.50 7.52 -5.92
CA LEU A 126 -10.10 6.32 -5.37
C LEU A 126 -9.66 6.11 -3.91
N ALA A 127 -10.51 5.52 -3.09
CA ALA A 127 -10.20 5.19 -1.69
C ALA A 127 -10.80 3.84 -1.29
N PHE A 128 -10.03 3.02 -0.56
CA PHE A 128 -10.50 1.79 0.07
C PHE A 128 -10.68 1.97 1.58
N CYS A 129 -11.55 1.17 2.17
CA CYS A 129 -11.74 1.12 3.62
C CYS A 129 -10.51 0.49 4.29
N ALA A 130 -9.96 1.13 5.31
CA ALA A 130 -8.83 0.60 6.07
C ALA A 130 -9.21 -0.74 6.72
N PRO A 131 -8.44 -1.83 6.46
CA PRO A 131 -8.67 -3.09 7.15
C PRO A 131 -8.46 -2.92 8.66
N PRO A 132 -9.15 -3.73 9.50
CA PRO A 132 -8.94 -3.67 10.94
C PRO A 132 -7.50 -4.10 11.29
N LEU A 133 -6.97 -3.51 12.36
CA LEU A 133 -5.70 -3.96 12.93
C LEU A 133 -5.86 -5.36 13.53
N ILE A 134 -4.98 -6.28 13.17
CA ILE A 134 -4.87 -7.62 13.79
C ILE A 134 -3.93 -7.59 14.98
N ARG A 135 -2.99 -6.61 15.02
CA ARG A 135 -2.12 -6.33 16.15
C ARG A 135 -1.93 -4.83 16.32
N SER A 136 -2.10 -4.33 17.55
CA SER A 136 -1.96 -2.92 17.92
C SER A 136 -1.43 -2.80 19.35
N GLY A 137 -1.06 -1.58 19.75
CA GLY A 137 -0.53 -1.27 21.07
C GLY A 137 0.98 -1.11 21.08
N PRO A 138 1.56 -0.67 22.21
CA PRO A 138 2.95 -0.26 22.29
C PRO A 138 3.91 -1.42 22.00
N LEU A 139 5.02 -1.09 21.33
CA LEU A 139 6.14 -2.02 21.17
C LEU A 139 6.88 -2.19 22.49
N GLU A 140 7.38 -3.41 22.71
CA GLU A 140 8.26 -3.70 23.85
C GLU A 140 9.58 -2.90 23.73
N GLU A 141 10.07 -2.36 24.84
CA GLU A 141 11.27 -1.51 24.86
C GLU A 141 12.51 -2.15 24.18
N PRO A 142 12.81 -3.45 24.34
CA PRO A 142 13.91 -4.07 23.60
C PRO A 142 13.77 -4.00 22.08
N LEU A 143 12.52 -4.10 21.57
CA LEU A 143 12.24 -3.97 20.13
C LEU A 143 12.42 -2.53 19.68
N VAL A 144 12.00 -1.54 20.48
CA VAL A 144 12.20 -0.12 20.16
C VAL A 144 13.68 0.24 20.10
N GLN A 145 14.49 -0.27 21.03
CA GLN A 145 15.95 -0.11 21.01
C GLN A 145 16.58 -0.77 19.77
N HIS A 146 16.11 -1.95 19.40
CA HIS A 146 16.54 -2.63 18.19
C HIS A 146 16.21 -1.79 16.94
N ILE A 147 14.98 -1.29 16.82
CA ILE A 147 14.56 -0.42 15.73
C ILE A 147 15.42 0.85 15.65
N ALA A 148 15.70 1.52 16.78
CA ALA A 148 16.60 2.67 16.81
C ALA A 148 17.99 2.32 16.23
N SER A 149 18.53 1.15 16.59
CA SER A 149 19.79 0.64 16.03
C SER A 149 19.73 0.40 14.52
N LEU A 150 18.61 -0.16 14.01
CA LEU A 150 18.40 -0.39 12.57
C LEU A 150 18.29 0.93 11.80
N LEU A 151 17.60 1.92 12.37
CA LEU A 151 17.46 3.26 11.79
C LEU A 151 18.73 4.11 11.90
N GLY A 152 19.69 3.71 12.79
CA GLY A 152 20.93 4.44 13.01
C GLY A 152 20.73 5.74 13.79
N ILE A 153 19.73 5.80 14.66
CA ILE A 153 19.38 6.95 15.52
C ILE A 153 19.46 6.59 17.00
N ASP A 154 19.46 7.60 17.86
CA ASP A 154 19.35 7.37 19.30
C ASP A 154 17.92 6.95 19.68
N ARG A 155 17.80 6.04 20.68
CA ARG A 155 16.49 5.60 21.18
C ARG A 155 15.59 6.77 21.59
N ALA A 156 16.18 7.86 22.12
CA ALA A 156 15.45 9.05 22.56
C ALA A 156 14.78 9.83 21.42
N GLU A 157 15.18 9.63 20.15
CA GLU A 157 14.57 10.24 18.98
C GLU A 157 13.24 9.57 18.59
N ILE A 158 12.99 8.35 19.08
CA ILE A 158 11.70 7.67 18.90
C ILE A 158 10.76 8.14 20.01
N LEU A 159 9.79 8.97 19.67
CA LEU A 159 8.82 9.58 20.59
C LEU A 159 7.74 8.60 21.02
N ASP A 160 7.34 7.71 20.13
CA ASP A 160 6.32 6.68 20.37
C ASP A 160 6.52 5.51 19.40
N ALA A 161 6.03 4.32 19.77
CA ALA A 161 6.19 3.12 18.97
C ALA A 161 5.05 2.13 19.22
N GLU A 162 4.37 1.70 18.13
CA GLU A 162 3.26 0.75 18.21
C GLU A 162 3.32 -0.32 17.13
N TRP A 163 2.67 -1.45 17.41
CA TRP A 163 2.25 -2.36 16.36
C TRP A 163 1.15 -1.71 15.52
N ALA A 164 1.39 -1.59 14.23
CA ALA A 164 0.47 -1.05 13.25
C ALA A 164 0.17 -2.13 12.19
N ASP A 165 -0.20 -3.33 12.66
CA ASP A 165 -0.30 -4.50 11.82
C ASP A 165 -1.75 -4.77 11.40
N ASN A 166 -1.99 -4.73 10.09
CA ASN A 166 -3.23 -5.12 9.43
C ASN A 166 -3.02 -6.25 8.40
N GLY A 167 -1.91 -7.01 8.57
CA GLY A 167 -1.56 -8.16 7.73
C GLY A 167 -0.06 -8.34 7.50
N PRO A 168 0.68 -7.31 7.06
CA PRO A 168 2.13 -7.45 6.79
C PRO A 168 3.02 -7.54 8.04
N GLY A 169 2.54 -7.14 9.22
CA GLY A 169 3.36 -7.20 10.44
C GLY A 169 4.07 -5.87 10.79
N TRP A 170 3.57 -4.74 10.34
CA TRP A 170 4.20 -3.43 10.54
C TRP A 170 4.45 -3.10 12.03
N ALA A 171 5.73 -2.91 12.39
CA ALA A 171 6.13 -2.17 13.57
C ALA A 171 6.32 -0.70 13.19
N ALA A 172 5.70 0.24 13.89
CA ALA A 172 5.72 1.65 13.52
C ALA A 172 6.33 2.50 14.62
N VAL A 173 7.12 3.51 14.23
CA VAL A 173 7.74 4.48 15.13
C VAL A 173 7.43 5.90 14.70
N LEU A 174 7.22 6.78 15.68
CA LEU A 174 7.00 8.21 15.51
C LEU A 174 8.28 8.98 15.86
N LEU A 175 8.75 9.79 14.92
CA LEU A 175 9.84 10.74 15.11
C LEU A 175 9.32 12.17 15.28
N GLU A 176 10.21 13.09 15.67
CA GLU A 176 9.86 14.47 15.97
C GLU A 176 9.34 15.26 14.76
N SER A 177 9.84 14.96 13.56
CA SER A 177 9.51 15.71 12.35
C SER A 177 9.65 14.93 11.07
N ALA A 178 9.05 15.43 9.99
CA ALA A 178 9.24 14.93 8.64
C ALA A 178 10.73 15.01 8.20
N ASP A 179 11.45 16.06 8.62
CA ASP A 179 12.88 16.20 8.32
C ASP A 179 13.69 15.09 8.99
N ALA A 180 13.36 14.71 10.24
CA ALA A 180 13.99 13.59 10.92
C ALA A 180 13.75 12.26 10.17
N VAL A 181 12.53 12.06 9.66
CA VAL A 181 12.17 10.89 8.84
C VAL A 181 13.00 10.87 7.56
N LEU A 182 13.08 11.97 6.83
CA LEU A 182 13.83 12.08 5.56
C LEU A 182 15.36 12.00 5.72
N ALA A 183 15.87 12.28 6.93
CA ALA A 183 17.30 12.18 7.23
C ALA A 183 17.76 10.73 7.46
N LEU A 184 16.85 9.78 7.66
CA LEU A 184 17.16 8.39 7.95
C LEU A 184 18.02 7.75 6.85
N ARG A 185 18.95 6.90 7.31
CA ARG A 185 19.77 6.03 6.46
C ARG A 185 19.86 4.67 7.13
N PRO A 186 18.79 3.85 6.98
CA PRO A 186 18.69 2.60 7.73
C PRO A 186 19.78 1.62 7.35
N ARG A 187 20.19 0.81 8.33
CA ARG A 187 20.95 -0.42 8.14
C ARG A 187 20.02 -1.50 7.59
N PRO A 188 20.53 -2.68 7.20
CA PRO A 188 19.66 -3.79 6.85
C PRO A 188 18.62 -4.05 7.94
N VAL A 189 17.34 -3.89 7.60
CA VAL A 189 16.23 -4.19 8.51
C VAL A 189 15.91 -5.68 8.47
N ASP A 190 15.37 -6.19 9.57
CA ASP A 190 14.97 -7.60 9.73
C ASP A 190 13.48 -7.77 10.05
N LEU A 191 12.71 -6.67 9.93
CA LEU A 191 11.26 -6.63 10.12
C LEU A 191 10.63 -5.57 9.21
N ASP A 192 9.31 -5.65 9.03
CA ASP A 192 8.54 -4.63 8.35
C ASP A 192 8.37 -3.42 9.25
N LEU A 193 8.97 -2.30 8.86
CA LEU A 193 9.14 -1.12 9.69
C LEU A 193 8.51 0.12 9.03
N GLY A 194 7.54 0.72 9.72
CA GLY A 194 6.97 2.02 9.40
C GLY A 194 7.60 3.13 10.21
N VAL A 195 7.92 4.24 9.56
CA VAL A 195 8.40 5.45 10.25
C VAL A 195 7.51 6.62 9.84
N VAL A 196 7.08 7.42 10.81
CA VAL A 196 6.23 8.58 10.58
C VAL A 196 6.74 9.78 11.37
N GLY A 197 6.66 10.97 10.76
CA GLY A 197 6.97 12.23 11.43
C GLY A 197 6.13 13.38 10.89
N PRO A 198 5.70 14.32 11.73
CA PRO A 198 4.85 15.43 11.34
C PRO A 198 5.61 16.48 10.52
N TYR A 199 4.92 17.05 9.54
CA TYR A 199 5.33 18.32 8.93
C TYR A 199 4.92 19.49 9.82
N PRO A 200 5.53 20.69 9.65
CA PRO A 200 5.09 21.89 10.32
C PRO A 200 3.62 22.20 10.03
N GLU A 201 2.93 22.80 11.01
CA GLU A 201 1.54 23.23 10.87
C GLU A 201 1.35 24.13 9.64
N GLY A 202 0.28 23.89 8.88
CA GLY A 202 -0.01 24.60 7.63
C GLY A 202 0.68 24.03 6.38
N SER A 203 1.49 22.97 6.52
CA SER A 203 2.05 22.26 5.37
C SER A 203 0.96 21.53 4.58
N PRO A 204 1.12 21.36 3.24
CA PRO A 204 0.18 20.59 2.42
C PRO A 204 0.03 19.11 2.86
N GLN A 205 1.07 18.52 3.42
CA GLN A 205 1.08 17.22 4.04
C GLN A 205 1.16 17.36 5.55
N ALA A 206 0.43 16.51 6.27
CA ALA A 206 0.50 16.45 7.72
C ALA A 206 1.69 15.62 8.22
N PHE A 207 2.03 14.55 7.49
CA PHE A 207 3.09 13.61 7.86
C PHE A 207 3.92 13.20 6.66
N GLU A 208 5.22 12.94 6.89
CA GLU A 208 6.05 12.12 6.02
C GLU A 208 6.09 10.70 6.57
N VAL A 209 6.02 9.71 5.67
CA VAL A 209 6.01 8.28 5.98
C VAL A 209 7.11 7.58 5.20
N LEU A 210 7.82 6.66 5.84
CA LEU A 210 8.70 5.69 5.18
C LEU A 210 8.26 4.28 5.57
N ALA A 211 8.38 3.36 4.63
CA ALA A 211 8.13 1.94 4.83
C ALA A 211 9.36 1.15 4.40
N PHE A 212 9.96 0.42 5.31
CA PHE A 212 11.10 -0.45 5.05
C PHE A 212 10.74 -1.90 5.30
N PHE A 213 11.24 -2.78 4.46
CA PHE A 213 11.11 -4.23 4.66
C PHE A 213 12.38 -4.96 4.22
N PRO A 214 12.67 -6.14 4.81
CA PRO A 214 13.81 -6.95 4.42
C PRO A 214 13.52 -7.66 3.10
N LYS A 215 14.48 -7.62 2.18
CA LYS A 215 14.42 -8.39 0.94
C LYS A 215 15.83 -8.80 0.52
N ASP A 216 16.06 -10.11 0.38
CA ASP A 216 17.34 -10.68 -0.09
C ASP A 216 18.57 -10.19 0.69
N GLY A 217 18.41 -9.98 2.01
CA GLY A 217 19.48 -9.48 2.91
C GLY A 217 19.75 -7.97 2.77
N ALA A 218 18.93 -7.26 2.02
CA ALA A 218 18.96 -5.81 1.88
C ALA A 218 17.71 -5.17 2.50
N THR A 219 17.76 -3.86 2.72
CA THR A 219 16.58 -3.04 3.06
C THR A 219 15.99 -2.48 1.78
N VAL A 220 14.70 -2.66 1.60
CA VAL A 220 13.93 -2.02 0.53
C VAL A 220 13.00 -0.98 1.15
N GLU A 221 12.95 0.19 0.53
CA GLU A 221 11.95 1.22 0.81
C GLU A 221 10.81 1.08 -0.20
N ASP A 222 9.57 0.92 0.30
CA ASP A 222 8.38 0.92 -0.55
C ASP A 222 7.99 2.35 -0.92
N PRO A 223 7.74 2.65 -2.21
CA PRO A 223 7.44 4.01 -2.65
C PRO A 223 6.22 4.65 -1.99
N VAL A 224 5.11 3.91 -1.87
CA VAL A 224 3.89 4.36 -1.16
C VAL A 224 3.09 3.14 -0.68
N THR A 225 2.93 3.01 0.61
CA THR A 225 2.41 1.79 1.26
C THR A 225 0.99 2.01 1.79
N GLY A 226 0.01 1.50 1.07
CA GLY A 226 -1.40 1.64 1.45
C GLY A 226 -1.73 0.99 2.80
N SER A 227 -1.22 -0.23 3.08
CA SER A 227 -1.45 -0.96 4.33
C SER A 227 -0.87 -0.21 5.53
N LEU A 228 0.38 0.25 5.43
CA LEU A 228 1.02 1.02 6.51
C LEU A 228 0.28 2.33 6.77
N ASN A 229 -0.05 3.10 5.73
CA ASN A 229 -0.79 4.36 5.90
C ASN A 229 -2.17 4.14 6.53
N ALA A 230 -2.85 3.03 6.21
CA ALA A 230 -4.12 2.65 6.84
C ALA A 230 -3.94 2.37 8.35
N SER A 231 -2.90 1.65 8.72
CA SER A 231 -2.60 1.31 10.12
C SER A 231 -2.13 2.52 10.91
N LEU A 232 -1.25 3.35 10.32
CA LEU A 232 -0.81 4.62 10.91
C LEU A 232 -1.99 5.56 11.15
N ALA A 233 -2.95 5.64 10.21
CA ALA A 233 -4.15 6.45 10.38
C ALA A 233 -4.96 5.99 11.60
N GLN A 234 -5.15 4.67 11.77
CA GLN A 234 -5.84 4.12 12.93
C GLN A 234 -5.11 4.46 14.25
N TRP A 235 -3.78 4.32 14.28
CA TRP A 235 -2.97 4.69 15.44
C TRP A 235 -3.03 6.18 15.75
N LEU A 236 -2.68 7.03 14.80
CA LEU A 236 -2.57 8.49 14.99
C LEU A 236 -3.92 9.14 15.34
N LEU A 237 -5.02 8.70 14.70
CA LEU A 237 -6.36 9.20 15.00
C LEU A 237 -6.83 8.74 16.39
N ARG A 238 -6.58 7.48 16.78
CA ARG A 238 -6.94 6.94 18.09
C ARG A 238 -6.21 7.64 19.24
N THR A 239 -4.94 7.98 19.03
CA THR A 239 -4.11 8.64 20.05
C THR A 239 -4.22 10.18 20.03
N GLY A 240 -5.04 10.74 19.13
CA GLY A 240 -5.23 12.20 19.01
C GLY A 240 -4.02 12.94 18.43
N ARG A 241 -3.07 12.22 17.81
CA ARG A 241 -1.89 12.79 17.14
C ARG A 241 -2.21 13.32 15.75
N ALA A 242 -3.32 12.90 15.17
CA ALA A 242 -3.86 13.40 13.91
C ALA A 242 -5.36 13.67 14.03
N SER A 243 -5.87 14.53 13.14
CA SER A 243 -7.29 14.74 12.89
C SER A 243 -7.56 14.54 11.41
N ALA A 244 -8.57 13.74 11.07
CA ALA A 244 -8.99 13.56 9.67
C ALA A 244 -9.92 14.72 9.24
N PRO A 245 -9.89 15.12 7.94
CA PRO A 245 -9.04 14.57 6.89
C PRO A 245 -7.60 15.12 6.94
N TYR A 246 -6.64 14.31 6.46
CA TYR A 246 -5.25 14.75 6.26
C TYR A 246 -4.59 14.06 5.06
N VAL A 247 -3.43 14.57 4.64
CA VAL A 247 -2.60 13.97 3.59
C VAL A 247 -1.26 13.55 4.17
N ALA A 248 -0.85 12.31 3.93
CA ALA A 248 0.51 11.85 4.18
C ALA A 248 1.34 11.87 2.88
N GLY A 249 2.60 12.31 2.99
CA GLY A 249 3.61 12.18 1.96
C GLY A 249 4.37 10.86 2.13
N GLN A 250 4.74 10.20 1.03
CA GLN A 250 5.63 9.04 1.05
C GLN A 250 6.43 8.93 -0.24
N GLY A 251 7.62 8.34 -0.17
CA GLY A 251 8.48 8.11 -1.31
C GLY A 251 9.39 9.28 -1.67
N THR A 252 9.42 10.34 -0.88
CA THR A 252 10.23 11.53 -1.12
C THR A 252 11.73 11.18 -1.25
N ALA A 253 12.25 10.29 -0.43
CA ALA A 253 13.65 9.84 -0.48
C ALA A 253 13.98 9.04 -1.76
N LEU A 254 12.97 8.41 -2.37
CA LEU A 254 13.06 7.71 -3.66
C LEU A 254 12.85 8.61 -4.89
N GLY A 255 12.70 9.93 -4.69
CA GLY A 255 12.35 10.86 -5.77
C GLY A 255 10.91 10.72 -6.26
N ARG A 256 10.04 10.12 -5.44
CA ARG A 256 8.59 10.03 -5.67
C ARG A 256 7.88 11.17 -4.94
N SER A 257 6.60 11.30 -5.16
CA SER A 257 5.77 12.31 -4.49
C SER A 257 4.38 11.75 -4.18
N GLY A 258 4.35 10.60 -3.51
CA GLY A 258 3.11 9.95 -3.12
C GLY A 258 2.29 10.84 -2.19
N ARG A 259 0.97 10.82 -2.38
CA ARG A 259 0.00 11.56 -1.58
C ARG A 259 -1.12 10.63 -1.19
N VAL A 260 -1.11 10.25 0.09
CA VAL A 260 -2.11 9.37 0.67
C VAL A 260 -3.12 10.22 1.43
N HIS A 261 -4.34 10.25 0.93
CA HIS A 261 -5.45 10.98 1.53
C HIS A 261 -6.17 10.10 2.53
N ILE A 262 -6.18 10.53 3.77
CA ILE A 262 -6.90 9.88 4.87
C ILE A 262 -8.16 10.67 5.18
N SER A 263 -9.29 9.98 5.21
CA SER A 263 -10.56 10.55 5.68
C SER A 263 -11.24 9.60 6.65
N ARG A 264 -12.15 10.13 7.46
CA ARG A 264 -12.91 9.37 8.44
C ARG A 264 -14.38 9.77 8.35
N ASP A 265 -15.25 8.77 8.23
CA ASP A 265 -16.69 8.98 8.22
C ASP A 265 -17.23 9.15 9.66
N GLU A 266 -18.48 9.58 9.78
CA GLU A 266 -19.14 9.81 11.09
C GLU A 266 -19.25 8.53 11.93
N ASP A 267 -19.37 7.36 11.30
CA ASP A 267 -19.39 6.05 11.95
C ASP A 267 -18.00 5.56 12.41
N GLY A 268 -16.95 6.33 12.10
CA GLY A 268 -15.57 6.02 12.45
C GLY A 268 -14.79 5.27 11.37
N THR A 269 -15.41 4.90 10.27
CA THR A 269 -14.73 4.21 9.15
C THR A 269 -13.63 5.09 8.56
N ILE A 270 -12.42 4.54 8.48
CA ILE A 270 -11.25 5.22 7.92
C ILE A 270 -11.09 4.80 6.47
N TRP A 271 -10.90 5.79 5.60
CA TRP A 271 -10.67 5.61 4.18
C TRP A 271 -9.28 6.08 3.79
N VAL A 272 -8.61 5.27 2.98
CA VAL A 272 -7.25 5.49 2.50
C VAL A 272 -7.28 5.56 0.99
N GLY A 273 -6.88 6.69 0.43
CA GLY A 273 -7.02 6.91 -1.00
C GLY A 273 -6.03 7.88 -1.58
N GLY A 274 -6.17 8.13 -2.87
CA GLY A 274 -5.32 9.07 -3.60
C GLY A 274 -5.55 9.02 -5.09
N GLY A 275 -4.81 9.84 -5.82
CA GLY A 275 -4.82 9.85 -7.27
C GLY A 275 -4.29 8.54 -7.84
N THR A 276 -4.72 8.24 -9.05
CA THR A 276 -4.25 7.11 -9.85
C THR A 276 -4.07 7.59 -11.29
N VAL A 277 -2.99 7.17 -11.95
CA VAL A 277 -2.71 7.57 -13.34
C VAL A 277 -2.13 6.39 -14.13
N THR A 278 -2.71 6.11 -15.30
CA THR A 278 -2.19 5.09 -16.21
C THR A 278 -0.93 5.60 -16.89
N CYS A 279 0.19 4.92 -16.69
CA CYS A 279 1.48 5.24 -17.29
C CYS A 279 1.76 4.44 -18.56
N ILE A 280 1.30 3.17 -18.59
CA ILE A 280 1.48 2.29 -19.75
C ILE A 280 0.13 1.60 -20.01
N SER A 281 -0.29 1.56 -21.27
CA SER A 281 -1.43 0.78 -21.72
C SER A 281 -1.08 0.00 -22.98
N GLY A 282 -1.58 -1.23 -23.09
CA GLY A 282 -1.28 -2.09 -24.21
C GLY A 282 -1.78 -3.51 -24.04
N GLN A 283 -0.98 -4.46 -24.50
CA GLN A 283 -1.27 -5.90 -24.41
C GLN A 283 -0.02 -6.66 -23.98
N VAL A 284 -0.23 -7.77 -23.27
CA VAL A 284 0.79 -8.75 -22.93
C VAL A 284 0.41 -10.11 -23.49
N GLU A 285 1.40 -10.89 -23.91
CA GLU A 285 1.22 -12.27 -24.32
C GLU A 285 1.38 -13.19 -23.10
N LEU A 286 0.29 -13.85 -22.73
CA LEU A 286 0.24 -14.80 -21.62
C LEU A 286 -0.50 -16.08 -22.02
#